data_9dd5fde8b985f1aea0febf67ebbd3fc1
#
_entry.id   9dd5fde8b985f1aea0febf67ebbd3fc1
#
_cell.length_a   1.000
_cell.length_b   1.000
_cell.length_c   1.000
_cell.angle_alpha   90.00
_cell.angle_beta   90.00
_cell.angle_gamma   90.00
#
_symmetry.space_group_name_H-M   'P 1'
#
loop_
_entity.id
_entity.type
_entity.pdbx_description
1 polymer ?
#
loop_
_entity_poly.entity_id
_entity_poly.type
_entity_poly.pdbx_seq_one_letter_code
_entity_poly.pdbx_strand_id
1 'polypeptide(L)'
;RHLGGKIEMQSKAPIKTRNDMSLIYTPGVARVSKAIHEQPESVWNLTSKGNTVAIVTDGSAVLGLGDIGPAAALPVMEGKAQLLKELVGVDAWPIVLDTHDTTKIVDTIKLISPGFGAINLEDISAPRCFEIEQRLHKELTIPVFHDDQHGTAIVVLAALYNAVKVVNKKLPELKVVLVGVGAAGVATTKLLIKAGVKNIIGVDRVGIIDRQKNYRNNKVWKEYSEITNPNNVSGHIKEALKSADVFIGLSGPGVLQLEDVSLMNKKPIIFAMANPDPEIWPEEVEGVVEVMATGRSDYPNQVNNA
;
A
#
# COMPACT_ATOMS: atom_id res chain seq x y z
N ARG A 1 3.83 -16.13 -19.21
CA ARG A 1 4.75 -15.67 -18.15
C ARG A 1 4.29 -16.00 -16.72
N HIS A 2 3.09 -16.57 -16.55
CA HIS A 2 2.54 -16.97 -15.24
C HIS A 2 2.46 -18.48 -15.03
N LEU A 3 2.81 -19.30 -16.03
CA LEU A 3 2.80 -20.76 -15.90
C LEU A 3 3.96 -21.21 -15.01
N GLY A 4 3.63 -21.95 -13.95
CA GLY A 4 4.61 -22.44 -12.97
C GLY A 4 5.06 -21.41 -11.91
N GLY A 5 4.38 -20.26 -11.83
CA GLY A 5 4.71 -19.19 -10.87
C GLY A 5 5.78 -18.21 -11.37
N LYS A 6 6.15 -17.24 -10.52
CA LYS A 6 7.12 -16.16 -10.84
C LYS A 6 8.38 -16.21 -9.99
N ILE A 7 8.39 -17.02 -8.95
CA ILE A 7 9.51 -17.11 -8.00
C ILE A 7 10.02 -18.53 -7.89
N GLU A 8 11.31 -18.65 -7.63
CA GLU A 8 11.98 -19.91 -7.33
C GLU A 8 13.00 -19.71 -6.20
N MET A 9 13.39 -20.80 -5.55
CA MET A 9 14.48 -20.79 -4.57
C MET A 9 15.77 -21.23 -5.22
N GLN A 10 16.83 -20.43 -5.07
CA GLN A 10 18.15 -20.76 -5.58
C GLN A 10 19.16 -20.94 -4.44
N SER A 11 19.96 -22.02 -4.51
CA SER A 11 21.06 -22.23 -3.58
C SER A 11 22.21 -21.25 -3.83
N LYS A 12 22.75 -20.65 -2.75
CA LYS A 12 23.92 -19.75 -2.81
C LYS A 12 25.24 -20.52 -3.03
N ALA A 13 25.28 -21.79 -2.68
CA ALA A 13 26.47 -22.63 -2.81
C ALA A 13 26.11 -24.00 -3.40
N PRO A 14 26.88 -24.50 -4.38
CA PRO A 14 26.62 -25.83 -4.94
C PRO A 14 27.04 -26.94 -3.97
N ILE A 15 26.31 -28.06 -4.01
CA ILE A 15 26.67 -29.30 -3.33
C ILE A 15 27.21 -30.27 -4.38
N LYS A 16 28.53 -30.49 -4.44
CA LYS A 16 29.19 -31.34 -5.43
C LYS A 16 29.85 -32.57 -4.81
N THR A 17 30.21 -32.49 -3.54
CA THR A 17 30.95 -33.52 -2.82
C THR A 17 30.31 -33.86 -1.47
N ARG A 18 30.72 -35.01 -0.88
CA ARG A 18 30.34 -35.37 0.48
C ARG A 18 30.85 -34.33 1.50
N ASN A 19 31.97 -33.70 1.22
CA ASN A 19 32.51 -32.66 2.08
C ASN A 19 31.59 -31.43 2.09
N ASP A 20 31.07 -31.01 0.92
CA ASP A 20 30.13 -29.91 0.86
C ASP A 20 28.87 -30.21 1.68
N MET A 21 28.33 -31.44 1.59
CA MET A 21 27.20 -31.87 2.41
C MET A 21 27.53 -31.81 3.91
N SER A 22 28.72 -32.22 4.31
CA SER A 22 29.13 -32.21 5.74
C SER A 22 29.27 -30.79 6.30
N LEU A 23 29.64 -29.84 5.47
CA LEU A 23 29.74 -28.42 5.84
C LEU A 23 28.39 -27.73 5.90
N ILE A 24 27.53 -27.96 4.89
CA ILE A 24 26.25 -27.26 4.74
C ILE A 24 25.18 -27.86 5.67
N TYR A 25 25.22 -29.16 5.91
CA TYR A 25 24.21 -29.86 6.69
C TYR A 25 24.84 -30.54 7.90
N THR A 26 24.94 -31.85 7.94
CA THR A 26 25.44 -32.61 9.11
C THR A 26 26.88 -33.04 8.90
N PRO A 27 27.83 -32.71 9.80
CA PRO A 27 27.70 -32.08 11.13
C PRO A 27 27.88 -30.56 11.15
N GLY A 28 28.27 -29.91 10.05
CA GLY A 28 28.69 -28.51 9.99
C GLY A 28 27.64 -27.53 10.50
N VAL A 29 26.37 -27.71 10.12
CA VAL A 29 25.25 -26.84 10.52
C VAL A 29 25.07 -26.76 12.05
N ALA A 30 25.43 -27.81 12.79
CA ALA A 30 25.29 -27.80 14.23
C ALA A 30 26.12 -26.71 14.91
N ARG A 31 27.28 -26.35 14.34
CA ARG A 31 28.10 -25.22 14.83
C ARG A 31 27.40 -23.89 14.66
N VAL A 32 26.76 -23.69 13.53
CA VAL A 32 25.99 -22.48 13.24
C VAL A 32 24.80 -22.35 14.18
N SER A 33 24.04 -23.44 14.35
CA SER A 33 22.90 -23.49 15.27
C SER A 33 23.32 -23.20 16.71
N LYS A 34 24.47 -23.78 17.18
CA LYS A 34 25.03 -23.53 18.50
C LYS A 34 25.43 -22.04 18.67
N ALA A 35 26.08 -21.46 17.68
CA ALA A 35 26.47 -20.04 17.70
C ALA A 35 25.27 -19.12 17.83
N ILE A 36 24.17 -19.40 17.10
CA ILE A 36 22.92 -18.61 17.20
C ILE A 36 22.26 -18.82 18.57
N HIS A 37 22.30 -20.04 19.13
CA HIS A 37 21.74 -20.30 20.44
C HIS A 37 22.50 -19.53 21.54
N GLU A 38 23.83 -19.49 21.45
CA GLU A 38 24.70 -18.75 22.39
C GLU A 38 24.63 -17.22 22.20
N GLN A 39 24.45 -16.78 20.97
CA GLN A 39 24.37 -15.35 20.58
C GLN A 39 23.21 -15.12 19.60
N PRO A 40 21.98 -14.96 20.09
CA PRO A 40 20.76 -14.88 19.25
C PRO A 40 20.83 -13.84 18.12
N GLU A 41 21.50 -12.71 18.33
CA GLU A 41 21.66 -11.67 17.31
C GLU A 41 22.47 -12.14 16.09
N SER A 42 23.28 -13.18 16.22
CA SER A 42 24.02 -13.73 15.09
C SER A 42 23.13 -14.36 14.01
N VAL A 43 21.86 -14.62 14.31
CA VAL A 43 20.87 -15.11 13.32
C VAL A 43 20.78 -14.20 12.09
N TRP A 44 20.94 -12.90 12.26
CA TRP A 44 20.90 -11.92 11.18
C TRP A 44 22.03 -12.08 10.16
N ASN A 45 23.18 -12.55 10.61
CA ASN A 45 24.39 -12.73 9.79
C ASN A 45 24.57 -14.17 9.30
N LEU A 46 24.09 -15.15 10.09
CA LEU A 46 24.33 -16.57 9.85
C LEU A 46 23.19 -17.27 9.09
N THR A 47 22.09 -16.55 8.83
CA THR A 47 20.94 -17.09 8.09
C THR A 47 20.47 -16.09 7.02
N SER A 48 19.47 -16.48 6.22
CA SER A 48 18.82 -15.59 5.25
C SER A 48 17.86 -14.58 5.90
N LYS A 49 17.61 -14.67 7.22
CA LYS A 49 16.63 -13.84 7.93
C LYS A 49 16.79 -12.35 7.63
N GLY A 50 18.01 -11.83 7.62
CA GLY A 50 18.31 -10.41 7.41
C GLY A 50 17.94 -9.88 6.03
N ASN A 51 17.70 -10.76 5.06
CA ASN A 51 17.30 -10.39 3.69
C ASN A 51 16.00 -11.07 3.26
N THR A 52 15.17 -11.55 4.18
CA THR A 52 13.93 -12.26 3.82
C THR A 52 12.71 -11.56 4.39
N VAL A 53 11.72 -11.29 3.54
CA VAL A 53 10.43 -10.66 3.89
C VAL A 53 9.29 -11.64 3.69
N ALA A 54 8.35 -11.73 4.64
CA ALA A 54 7.07 -12.40 4.41
C ALA A 54 6.08 -11.41 3.80
N ILE A 55 5.51 -11.73 2.65
CA ILE A 55 4.37 -11.00 2.07
C ILE A 55 3.11 -11.75 2.50
N VAL A 56 2.34 -11.15 3.41
CA VAL A 56 1.19 -11.82 4.04
C VAL A 56 -0.11 -11.20 3.58
N THR A 57 -1.04 -12.04 3.11
CA THR A 57 -2.37 -11.64 2.67
C THR A 57 -3.44 -12.65 3.12
N ASP A 58 -4.68 -12.18 3.26
CA ASP A 58 -5.87 -13.02 3.34
C ASP A 58 -6.71 -12.96 2.05
N GLY A 59 -6.25 -12.20 1.04
CA GLY A 59 -6.91 -12.07 -0.26
C GLY A 59 -8.24 -11.32 -0.23
N SER A 60 -8.48 -10.48 0.80
CA SER A 60 -9.77 -9.81 1.00
C SER A 60 -9.90 -8.45 0.33
N ALA A 61 -8.83 -7.92 -0.29
CA ALA A 61 -8.83 -6.63 -0.98
C ALA A 61 -7.88 -6.59 -2.16
N VAL A 62 -7.95 -7.60 -3.04
CA VAL A 62 -7.00 -7.79 -4.14
C VAL A 62 -7.31 -6.86 -5.29
N LEU A 63 -6.44 -5.87 -5.57
CA LEU A 63 -6.59 -4.91 -6.67
C LEU A 63 -8.04 -4.35 -6.74
N GLY A 64 -8.60 -4.16 -7.93
CA GLY A 64 -10.00 -3.82 -8.16
C GLY A 64 -10.99 -5.01 -8.07
N LEU A 65 -10.50 -6.21 -7.73
CA LEU A 65 -11.31 -7.44 -7.70
C LEU A 65 -12.00 -7.68 -6.35
N GLY A 66 -11.52 -7.04 -5.28
CA GLY A 66 -12.08 -7.18 -3.95
C GLY A 66 -11.69 -8.50 -3.25
N ASP A 67 -12.62 -9.11 -2.55
CA ASP A 67 -12.42 -10.37 -1.81
C ASP A 67 -12.51 -11.57 -2.76
N ILE A 68 -11.36 -12.03 -3.22
CA ILE A 68 -11.24 -13.20 -4.10
C ILE A 68 -10.57 -14.41 -3.43
N GLY A 69 -10.21 -14.24 -2.16
CA GLY A 69 -9.61 -15.27 -1.32
C GLY A 69 -8.11 -15.47 -1.53
N PRO A 70 -7.47 -16.22 -0.61
CA PRO A 70 -6.01 -16.30 -0.52
C PRO A 70 -5.37 -16.99 -1.75
N ALA A 71 -5.94 -18.06 -2.27
CA ALA A 71 -5.37 -18.77 -3.40
C ALA A 71 -5.35 -17.92 -4.68
N ALA A 72 -6.40 -17.15 -4.93
CA ALA A 72 -6.47 -16.26 -6.09
C ALA A 72 -5.59 -15.00 -5.94
N ALA A 73 -5.24 -14.62 -4.71
CA ALA A 73 -4.30 -13.54 -4.42
C ALA A 73 -2.83 -13.93 -4.70
N LEU A 74 -2.49 -15.22 -4.69
CA LEU A 74 -1.11 -15.71 -4.80
C LEU A 74 -0.34 -15.14 -6.00
N PRO A 75 -0.89 -15.04 -7.23
CA PRO A 75 -0.18 -14.46 -8.36
C PRO A 75 0.24 -13.00 -8.16
N VAL A 76 -0.52 -12.22 -7.40
CA VAL A 76 -0.18 -10.83 -7.05
C VAL A 76 0.97 -10.81 -6.05
N MET A 77 0.89 -11.68 -5.03
CA MET A 77 1.96 -11.81 -4.01
C MET A 77 3.29 -12.28 -4.60
N GLU A 78 3.25 -13.19 -5.56
CA GLU A 78 4.46 -13.59 -6.33
C GLU A 78 5.00 -12.42 -7.16
N GLY A 79 4.13 -11.61 -7.75
CA GLY A 79 4.53 -10.39 -8.45
C GLY A 79 5.25 -9.41 -7.54
N LYS A 80 4.71 -9.18 -6.33
CA LYS A 80 5.36 -8.34 -5.32
C LYS A 80 6.72 -8.92 -4.88
N ALA A 81 6.81 -10.24 -4.68
CA ALA A 81 8.07 -10.92 -4.36
C ALA A 81 9.12 -10.74 -5.47
N GLN A 82 8.70 -10.87 -6.73
CA GLN A 82 9.57 -10.63 -7.89
C GLN A 82 10.07 -9.18 -7.93
N LEU A 83 9.21 -8.20 -7.70
CA LEU A 83 9.60 -6.79 -7.66
C LEU A 83 10.61 -6.50 -6.55
N LEU A 84 10.40 -7.02 -5.34
CA LEU A 84 11.35 -6.89 -4.24
C LEU A 84 12.70 -7.51 -4.60
N LYS A 85 12.71 -8.66 -5.27
CA LYS A 85 13.94 -9.32 -5.69
C LYS A 85 14.68 -8.52 -6.76
N GLU A 86 13.99 -8.15 -7.84
CA GLU A 86 14.61 -7.53 -9.02
C GLU A 86 15.05 -6.08 -8.77
N LEU A 87 14.26 -5.31 -8.00
CA LEU A 87 14.53 -3.88 -7.82
C LEU A 87 15.44 -3.58 -6.63
N VAL A 88 15.37 -4.38 -5.55
CA VAL A 88 16.11 -4.09 -4.32
C VAL A 88 16.90 -5.28 -3.76
N GLY A 89 16.89 -6.43 -4.43
CA GLY A 89 17.66 -7.61 -4.04
C GLY A 89 17.17 -8.35 -2.80
N VAL A 90 15.95 -8.01 -2.31
CA VAL A 90 15.35 -8.63 -1.12
C VAL A 90 14.64 -9.91 -1.52
N ASP A 91 14.88 -10.99 -0.79
CA ASP A 91 14.17 -12.26 -0.92
C ASP A 91 12.81 -12.13 -0.22
N ALA A 92 11.73 -12.36 -0.95
CA ALA A 92 10.38 -12.26 -0.37
C ALA A 92 9.58 -13.54 -0.64
N TRP A 93 8.80 -13.97 0.36
CA TRP A 93 8.00 -15.18 0.25
C TRP A 93 6.53 -14.92 0.52
N PRO A 94 5.62 -15.27 -0.43
CA PRO A 94 4.18 -15.17 -0.25
C PRO A 94 3.67 -16.11 0.83
N ILE A 95 2.90 -15.58 1.77
CA ILE A 95 2.16 -16.32 2.80
C ILE A 95 0.69 -15.95 2.66
N VAL A 96 -0.10 -16.87 2.15
CA VAL A 96 -1.54 -16.68 1.96
C VAL A 96 -2.31 -17.39 3.09
N LEU A 97 -3.20 -16.67 3.77
CA LEU A 97 -3.91 -17.15 4.95
C LEU A 97 -5.40 -17.32 4.66
N ASP A 98 -5.89 -18.53 4.81
CA ASP A 98 -7.32 -18.85 4.63
C ASP A 98 -8.13 -18.51 5.89
N THR A 99 -8.16 -17.22 6.22
CA THR A 99 -8.93 -16.68 7.34
C THR A 99 -9.07 -15.18 7.27
N HIS A 100 -10.25 -14.66 7.66
CA HIS A 100 -10.50 -13.22 7.88
C HIS A 100 -10.46 -12.84 9.38
N ASP A 101 -10.14 -13.77 10.25
CA ASP A 101 -10.04 -13.52 11.68
C ASP A 101 -8.76 -12.75 12.00
N THR A 102 -8.91 -11.51 12.44
CA THR A 102 -7.79 -10.61 12.80
C THR A 102 -6.83 -11.24 13.80
N THR A 103 -7.35 -11.95 14.82
CA THR A 103 -6.52 -12.55 15.86
C THR A 103 -5.72 -13.72 15.30
N LYS A 104 -6.34 -14.58 14.49
CA LYS A 104 -5.64 -15.70 13.85
C LYS A 104 -4.54 -15.20 12.90
N ILE A 105 -4.81 -14.12 12.13
CA ILE A 105 -3.81 -13.50 11.24
C ILE A 105 -2.61 -13.02 12.08
N VAL A 106 -2.86 -12.22 13.12
CA VAL A 106 -1.82 -11.69 14.00
C VAL A 106 -1.01 -12.81 14.66
N ASP A 107 -1.68 -13.80 15.23
CA ASP A 107 -1.01 -14.91 15.91
C ASP A 107 -0.18 -15.76 14.95
N THR A 108 -0.68 -16.01 13.72
CA THR A 108 0.06 -16.72 12.68
C THR A 108 1.33 -15.96 12.30
N ILE A 109 1.23 -14.66 12.06
CA ILE A 109 2.38 -13.82 11.70
C ILE A 109 3.43 -13.82 12.81
N LYS A 110 3.01 -13.75 14.08
CA LYS A 110 3.91 -13.84 15.23
C LYS A 110 4.67 -15.17 15.27
N LEU A 111 3.96 -16.27 15.02
CA LEU A 111 4.56 -17.60 15.03
C LEU A 111 5.60 -17.80 13.93
N ILE A 112 5.41 -17.22 12.75
CA ILE A 112 6.37 -17.36 11.64
C ILE A 112 7.47 -16.29 11.64
N SER A 113 7.27 -15.18 12.35
CA SER A 113 8.18 -14.01 12.35
C SER A 113 9.64 -14.31 12.70
N PRO A 114 9.99 -15.35 13.48
CA PRO A 114 11.39 -15.68 13.74
C PRO A 114 12.20 -15.97 12.48
N GLY A 115 11.57 -16.44 11.39
CA GLY A 115 12.22 -16.74 10.12
C GLY A 115 12.42 -15.55 9.18
N PHE A 116 11.86 -14.38 9.50
CA PHE A 116 11.82 -13.23 8.61
C PHE A 116 12.47 -11.99 9.21
N GLY A 117 13.04 -11.14 8.35
CA GLY A 117 13.59 -9.85 8.72
C GLY A 117 12.55 -8.73 8.75
N ALA A 118 11.45 -8.87 7.99
CA ALA A 118 10.33 -7.96 7.98
C ALA A 118 9.04 -8.66 7.53
N ILE A 119 7.91 -8.01 7.79
CA ILE A 119 6.58 -8.43 7.34
C ILE A 119 6.01 -7.33 6.44
N ASN A 120 5.61 -7.70 5.23
CA ASN A 120 4.79 -6.89 4.34
C ASN A 120 3.36 -7.42 4.36
N LEU A 121 2.41 -6.61 4.82
CA LEU A 121 0.98 -6.90 4.72
C LEU A 121 0.48 -6.39 3.36
N GLU A 122 -0.26 -7.21 2.64
CA GLU A 122 -0.73 -6.91 1.28
C GLU A 122 -2.18 -7.35 1.10
N ASP A 123 -2.99 -6.55 0.41
CA ASP A 123 -4.36 -6.89 0.00
C ASP A 123 -5.28 -7.35 1.16
N ILE A 124 -5.11 -6.77 2.35
CA ILE A 124 -5.98 -6.99 3.51
C ILE A 124 -6.97 -5.83 3.64
N SER A 125 -8.26 -6.15 3.65
CA SER A 125 -9.32 -5.15 3.63
C SER A 125 -9.39 -4.28 4.89
N ALA A 126 -9.70 -2.98 4.69
CA ALA A 126 -10.08 -2.09 5.78
C ALA A 126 -11.48 -2.48 6.33
N PRO A 127 -11.74 -2.33 7.65
CA PRO A 127 -10.88 -1.71 8.66
C PRO A 127 -9.87 -2.66 9.32
N ARG A 128 -9.93 -3.98 9.04
CA ARG A 128 -9.11 -5.01 9.71
C ARG A 128 -7.61 -4.77 9.55
N CYS A 129 -7.17 -4.32 8.38
CA CYS A 129 -5.76 -4.04 8.12
C CYS A 129 -5.15 -3.07 9.13
N PHE A 130 -5.89 -2.05 9.58
CA PHE A 130 -5.42 -1.09 10.58
C PHE A 130 -5.16 -1.75 11.94
N GLU A 131 -6.07 -2.60 12.38
CA GLU A 131 -5.94 -3.33 13.66
C GLU A 131 -4.79 -4.33 13.59
N ILE A 132 -4.70 -5.12 12.52
CA ILE A 132 -3.64 -6.11 12.32
C ILE A 132 -2.27 -5.42 12.38
N GLU A 133 -2.07 -4.38 11.59
CA GLU A 133 -0.81 -3.65 11.56
C GLU A 133 -0.48 -3.05 12.94
N GLN A 134 -1.43 -2.39 13.60
CA GLN A 134 -1.22 -1.78 14.90
C GLN A 134 -0.84 -2.79 15.98
N ARG A 135 -1.44 -3.98 15.96
CA ARG A 135 -1.12 -5.06 16.90
C ARG A 135 0.28 -5.59 16.63
N LEU A 136 0.61 -5.88 15.38
CA LEU A 136 1.91 -6.40 14.99
C LEU A 136 3.05 -5.41 15.30
N HIS A 137 2.85 -4.11 15.08
CA HIS A 137 3.82 -3.07 15.48
C HIS A 137 4.13 -3.05 16.98
N LYS A 138 3.17 -3.43 17.82
CA LYS A 138 3.36 -3.49 19.29
C LYS A 138 4.00 -4.80 19.74
N GLU A 139 3.77 -5.88 19.00
CA GLU A 139 4.08 -7.24 19.44
C GLU A 139 5.32 -7.82 18.76
N LEU A 140 5.80 -7.24 17.65
CA LEU A 140 6.99 -7.67 16.92
C LEU A 140 8.13 -6.66 17.05
N THR A 141 9.36 -7.18 17.02
CA THR A 141 10.59 -6.37 17.01
C THR A 141 11.14 -6.14 15.61
N ILE A 142 10.59 -6.81 14.60
CA ILE A 142 10.93 -6.62 13.18
C ILE A 142 9.98 -5.62 12.54
N PRO A 143 10.39 -4.92 11.46
CA PRO A 143 9.50 -4.03 10.73
C PRO A 143 8.25 -4.74 10.22
N VAL A 144 7.10 -4.06 10.34
CA VAL A 144 5.83 -4.44 9.74
C VAL A 144 5.36 -3.27 8.87
N PHE A 145 4.98 -3.54 7.64
CA PHE A 145 4.57 -2.53 6.67
C PHE A 145 3.32 -3.00 5.93
N HIS A 146 2.28 -2.19 5.90
CA HIS A 146 1.10 -2.45 5.07
C HIS A 146 1.19 -1.59 3.81
N ASP A 147 1.46 -2.22 2.68
CA ASP A 147 1.80 -1.53 1.45
C ASP A 147 0.64 -0.70 0.90
N ASP A 148 -0.58 -1.24 0.91
CA ASP A 148 -1.77 -0.51 0.44
C ASP A 148 -2.03 0.78 1.22
N GLN A 149 -1.59 0.85 2.48
CA GLN A 149 -1.66 2.08 3.25
C GLN A 149 -0.47 3.00 2.94
N HIS A 150 0.72 2.53 3.28
CA HIS A 150 1.91 3.39 3.39
C HIS A 150 2.65 3.53 2.07
N GLY A 151 2.75 2.46 1.27
CA GLY A 151 3.35 2.52 -0.07
C GLY A 151 2.60 3.51 -0.96
N THR A 152 1.28 3.37 -1.04
CA THR A 152 0.41 4.30 -1.78
C THR A 152 0.56 5.74 -1.27
N ALA A 153 0.54 5.96 0.05
CA ALA A 153 0.69 7.30 0.62
C ALA A 153 2.03 7.95 0.27
N ILE A 154 3.12 7.18 0.30
CA ILE A 154 4.48 7.63 -0.01
C ILE A 154 4.58 8.05 -1.48
N VAL A 155 4.12 7.21 -2.42
CA VAL A 155 4.24 7.52 -3.85
C VAL A 155 3.35 8.68 -4.26
N VAL A 156 2.15 8.80 -3.68
CA VAL A 156 1.25 9.94 -3.91
C VAL A 156 1.88 11.24 -3.40
N LEU A 157 2.45 11.26 -2.20
CA LEU A 157 3.12 12.45 -1.69
C LEU A 157 4.35 12.83 -2.54
N ALA A 158 5.15 11.84 -2.95
CA ALA A 158 6.31 12.06 -3.82
C ALA A 158 5.90 12.66 -5.18
N ALA A 159 4.84 12.14 -5.77
CA ALA A 159 4.26 12.69 -6.99
C ALA A 159 3.74 14.11 -6.78
N LEU A 160 3.05 14.38 -5.67
CA LEU A 160 2.51 15.70 -5.35
C LEU A 160 3.62 16.75 -5.17
N TYR A 161 4.74 16.40 -4.51
CA TYR A 161 5.90 17.29 -4.39
C TYR A 161 6.47 17.74 -5.73
N ASN A 162 6.39 16.90 -6.75
CA ASN A 162 6.82 17.24 -8.10
C ASN A 162 5.73 17.99 -8.88
N ALA A 163 4.49 17.55 -8.78
CA ALA A 163 3.35 18.18 -9.44
C ALA A 163 3.19 19.67 -9.04
N VAL A 164 3.34 20.00 -7.75
CA VAL A 164 3.23 21.40 -7.28
C VAL A 164 4.31 22.32 -7.87
N LYS A 165 5.50 21.78 -8.20
CA LYS A 165 6.54 22.56 -8.89
C LYS A 165 6.11 22.90 -10.32
N VAL A 166 5.51 21.92 -11.04
CA VAL A 166 5.01 22.11 -12.41
C VAL A 166 3.93 23.18 -12.45
N VAL A 167 2.97 23.15 -11.53
CA VAL A 167 1.86 24.12 -11.49
C VAL A 167 2.20 25.42 -10.77
N ASN A 168 3.39 25.53 -10.17
CA ASN A 168 3.85 26.65 -9.36
C ASN A 168 2.91 26.99 -8.18
N LYS A 169 2.50 25.95 -7.44
CA LYS A 169 1.67 26.06 -6.22
C LYS A 169 2.44 25.58 -4.99
N LYS A 170 1.94 25.86 -3.78
CA LYS A 170 2.55 25.43 -2.52
C LYS A 170 1.61 24.48 -1.77
N LEU A 171 2.15 23.43 -1.16
CA LEU A 171 1.37 22.41 -0.44
C LEU A 171 0.37 23.00 0.58
N PRO A 172 0.73 23.98 1.43
CA PRO A 172 -0.20 24.51 2.44
C PRO A 172 -1.39 25.28 1.86
N GLU A 173 -1.32 25.71 0.59
CA GLU A 173 -2.33 26.49 -0.11
C GLU A 173 -3.30 25.63 -0.90
N LEU A 174 -2.97 24.34 -1.09
CA LEU A 174 -3.78 23.43 -1.91
C LEU A 174 -5.11 23.07 -1.25
N LYS A 175 -6.14 23.02 -2.07
CA LYS A 175 -7.37 22.29 -1.79
C LYS A 175 -7.30 20.94 -2.48
N VAL A 176 -7.23 19.88 -1.69
CA VAL A 176 -7.13 18.49 -2.15
C VAL A 176 -8.47 17.78 -1.96
N VAL A 177 -8.97 17.16 -3.00
CA VAL A 177 -10.12 16.24 -2.94
C VAL A 177 -9.60 14.83 -3.10
N LEU A 178 -9.86 13.97 -2.10
CA LEU A 178 -9.47 12.59 -2.08
C LEU A 178 -10.72 11.71 -2.12
N VAL A 179 -10.82 10.84 -3.11
CA VAL A 179 -11.95 9.92 -3.31
C VAL A 179 -11.52 8.50 -3.00
N GLY A 180 -12.25 7.84 -2.09
CA GLY A 180 -11.90 6.55 -1.54
C GLY A 180 -11.22 6.65 -0.18
N VAL A 181 -12.02 6.75 0.91
CA VAL A 181 -11.53 6.85 2.30
C VAL A 181 -11.43 5.45 2.92
N GLY A 182 -10.68 4.59 2.24
CA GLY A 182 -10.27 3.25 2.69
C GLY A 182 -8.85 3.25 3.25
N ALA A 183 -8.17 2.09 3.16
CA ALA A 183 -6.80 1.91 3.67
C ALA A 183 -5.83 2.96 3.09
N ALA A 184 -5.74 3.04 1.76
CA ALA A 184 -4.89 4.01 1.05
C ALA A 184 -5.28 5.46 1.34
N GLY A 185 -6.59 5.77 1.29
CA GLY A 185 -7.08 7.13 1.47
C GLY A 185 -6.81 7.71 2.84
N VAL A 186 -7.00 6.92 3.90
CA VAL A 186 -6.71 7.35 5.28
C VAL A 186 -5.21 7.59 5.47
N ALA A 187 -4.37 6.66 5.00
CA ALA A 187 -2.92 6.78 5.13
C ALA A 187 -2.37 7.97 4.33
N THR A 188 -2.82 8.13 3.08
CA THR A 188 -2.47 9.26 2.21
C THR A 188 -2.85 10.58 2.87
N THR A 189 -4.08 10.70 3.36
CA THR A 189 -4.54 11.92 4.04
C THR A 189 -3.66 12.28 5.25
N LYS A 190 -3.38 11.31 6.11
CA LYS A 190 -2.52 11.53 7.28
C LYS A 190 -1.12 12.01 6.89
N LEU A 191 -0.55 11.41 5.85
CA LEU A 191 0.77 11.78 5.35
C LEU A 191 0.77 13.18 4.71
N LEU A 192 -0.26 13.53 3.93
CA LEU A 192 -0.43 14.86 3.33
C LEU A 192 -0.59 15.94 4.40
N ILE A 193 -1.37 15.70 5.46
CA ILE A 193 -1.50 16.61 6.61
C ILE A 193 -0.13 16.82 7.26
N LYS A 194 0.62 15.75 7.51
CA LYS A 194 1.96 15.81 8.09
C LYS A 194 2.95 16.58 7.19
N ALA A 195 2.76 16.51 5.87
CA ALA A 195 3.55 17.28 4.89
C ALA A 195 3.13 18.76 4.78
N GLY A 196 2.06 19.18 5.46
CA GLY A 196 1.62 20.56 5.54
C GLY A 196 0.40 20.93 4.68
N VAL A 197 -0.27 19.98 4.04
CA VAL A 197 -1.55 20.23 3.36
C VAL A 197 -2.64 20.49 4.39
N LYS A 198 -3.32 21.65 4.29
CA LYS A 198 -4.28 22.11 5.31
C LYS A 198 -5.73 21.86 4.94
N ASN A 199 -6.06 21.77 3.66
CA ASN A 199 -7.43 21.64 3.19
C ASN A 199 -7.59 20.37 2.35
N ILE A 200 -8.03 19.31 3.02
CA ILE A 200 -8.32 18.01 2.39
C ILE A 200 -9.79 17.69 2.60
N ILE A 201 -10.49 17.35 1.53
CA ILE A 201 -11.88 16.89 1.57
C ILE A 201 -11.92 15.44 1.09
N GLY A 202 -12.28 14.54 1.98
CA GLY A 202 -12.50 13.14 1.64
C GLY A 202 -13.91 12.89 1.14
N VAL A 203 -14.02 12.08 0.10
CA VAL A 203 -15.29 11.65 -0.50
C VAL A 203 -15.30 10.12 -0.56
N ASP A 204 -16.40 9.51 -0.19
CA ASP A 204 -16.62 8.07 -0.33
C ASP A 204 -18.07 7.82 -0.80
N ARG A 205 -18.52 6.56 -0.86
CA ARG A 205 -19.88 6.18 -1.31
C ARG A 205 -21.03 6.89 -0.58
N VAL A 206 -20.77 7.48 0.58
CA VAL A 206 -21.75 8.29 1.32
C VAL A 206 -21.67 9.79 0.97
N GLY A 207 -20.88 10.18 -0.04
CA GLY A 207 -20.55 11.56 -0.38
C GLY A 207 -19.38 12.09 0.44
N ILE A 208 -19.31 13.42 0.61
CA ILE A 208 -18.25 14.08 1.40
C ILE A 208 -18.30 13.58 2.83
N ILE A 209 -17.14 13.26 3.38
CA ILE A 209 -16.99 12.92 4.80
C ILE A 209 -16.93 14.22 5.59
N ASP A 210 -17.99 14.50 6.37
CA ASP A 210 -18.17 15.72 7.15
C ASP A 210 -18.56 15.43 8.61
N ARG A 211 -18.44 16.42 9.49
CA ARG A 211 -18.70 16.25 10.95
C ARG A 211 -20.17 16.15 11.31
N GLN A 212 -21.09 16.45 10.37
CA GLN A 212 -22.54 16.43 10.64
C GLN A 212 -23.14 15.04 10.44
N LYS A 213 -22.48 14.19 9.66
CA LYS A 213 -22.94 12.83 9.37
C LYS A 213 -22.72 11.89 10.55
N ASN A 214 -23.68 11.00 10.72
CA ASN A 214 -23.62 9.97 11.76
C ASN A 214 -22.92 8.71 11.23
N TYR A 215 -21.69 8.48 11.65
CA TYR A 215 -20.87 7.32 11.26
C TYR A 215 -20.89 6.19 12.31
N ARG A 216 -22.06 5.91 12.94
CA ARG A 216 -22.18 4.96 14.07
C ARG A 216 -21.46 3.62 13.86
N ASN A 217 -21.42 3.15 12.63
CA ASN A 217 -20.83 1.86 12.27
C ASN A 217 -19.47 1.97 11.57
N ASN A 218 -18.92 3.18 11.41
CA ASN A 218 -17.63 3.38 10.77
C ASN A 218 -16.77 4.37 11.58
N LYS A 219 -16.02 3.81 12.52
CA LYS A 219 -15.10 4.57 13.38
C LYS A 219 -14.03 5.32 12.54
N VAL A 220 -13.57 4.70 11.45
CA VAL A 220 -12.55 5.27 10.56
C VAL A 220 -13.05 6.59 9.95
N TRP A 221 -14.26 6.61 9.39
CA TRP A 221 -14.83 7.83 8.81
C TRP A 221 -15.12 8.90 9.87
N LYS A 222 -15.51 8.50 11.07
CA LYS A 222 -15.69 9.44 12.17
C LYS A 222 -14.36 10.16 12.51
N GLU A 223 -13.31 9.40 12.76
CA GLU A 223 -11.98 9.94 13.04
C GLU A 223 -11.45 10.78 11.86
N TYR A 224 -11.69 10.33 10.63
CA TYR A 224 -11.30 11.04 9.42
C TYR A 224 -12.00 12.40 9.30
N SER A 225 -13.29 12.50 9.63
CA SER A 225 -14.05 13.75 9.61
C SER A 225 -13.53 14.80 10.60
N GLU A 226 -12.90 14.36 11.68
CA GLU A 226 -12.35 15.26 12.70
C GLU A 226 -11.05 15.95 12.26
N ILE A 227 -10.26 15.29 11.40
CA ILE A 227 -8.95 15.79 10.95
C ILE A 227 -8.97 16.41 9.55
N THR A 228 -10.08 16.34 8.84
CA THR A 228 -10.23 16.81 7.45
C THR A 228 -11.36 17.81 7.30
N ASN A 229 -11.58 18.30 6.07
CA ASN A 229 -12.70 19.16 5.72
C ASN A 229 -12.85 20.36 6.66
N PRO A 230 -11.87 21.27 6.75
CA PRO A 230 -11.85 22.34 7.73
C PRO A 230 -13.07 23.26 7.64
N ASN A 231 -13.63 23.43 6.45
CA ASN A 231 -14.81 24.26 6.21
C ASN A 231 -16.14 23.51 6.36
N ASN A 232 -16.09 22.25 6.75
CA ASN A 232 -17.25 21.36 6.91
C ASN A 232 -18.22 21.36 5.71
N VAL A 233 -17.65 21.30 4.49
CA VAL A 233 -18.42 21.20 3.25
C VAL A 233 -19.19 19.89 3.25
N SER A 234 -20.46 19.92 2.85
CA SER A 234 -21.33 18.74 2.72
C SER A 234 -21.77 18.55 1.27
N GLY A 235 -22.23 17.34 0.93
CA GLY A 235 -22.71 17.00 -0.41
C GLY A 235 -21.97 15.84 -1.05
N HIS A 236 -21.77 15.90 -2.33
CA HIS A 236 -21.14 14.88 -3.17
C HIS A 236 -19.82 15.37 -3.78
N ILE A 237 -19.27 14.61 -4.71
CA ILE A 237 -17.98 14.90 -5.34
C ILE A 237 -17.95 16.30 -6.01
N LYS A 238 -19.02 16.72 -6.66
CA LYS A 238 -19.09 18.03 -7.34
C LYS A 238 -18.90 19.22 -6.39
N GLU A 239 -19.50 19.12 -5.19
CA GLU A 239 -19.33 20.14 -4.15
C GLU A 239 -17.90 20.18 -3.62
N ALA A 240 -17.26 19.02 -3.49
CA ALA A 240 -15.86 18.92 -3.09
C ALA A 240 -14.92 19.56 -4.12
N LEU A 241 -15.16 19.28 -5.41
CA LEU A 241 -14.28 19.69 -6.52
C LEU A 241 -14.32 21.20 -6.81
N LYS A 242 -15.35 21.93 -6.39
CA LYS A 242 -15.40 23.39 -6.58
C LYS A 242 -14.13 24.06 -6.05
N SER A 243 -13.37 24.67 -6.97
CA SER A 243 -12.08 25.31 -6.67
C SER A 243 -11.04 24.37 -6.01
N ALA A 244 -11.06 23.07 -6.32
CA ALA A 244 -10.02 22.15 -5.91
C ALA A 244 -8.78 22.30 -6.81
N ASP A 245 -7.60 22.17 -6.22
CA ASP A 245 -6.31 22.18 -6.95
C ASP A 245 -5.87 20.77 -7.35
N VAL A 246 -6.22 19.79 -6.51
CA VAL A 246 -5.78 18.41 -6.66
C VAL A 246 -6.94 17.45 -6.46
N PHE A 247 -7.06 16.49 -7.36
CA PHE A 247 -7.88 15.30 -7.23
C PHE A 247 -6.97 14.09 -7.02
N ILE A 248 -7.26 13.27 -6.02
CA ILE A 248 -6.60 11.98 -5.76
C ILE A 248 -7.68 10.91 -5.70
N GLY A 249 -7.71 10.05 -6.70
CA GLY A 249 -8.61 8.90 -6.77
C GLY A 249 -7.94 7.65 -6.21
N LEU A 250 -8.58 7.03 -5.24
CA LEU A 250 -8.17 5.77 -4.58
C LEU A 250 -9.40 4.86 -4.41
N SER A 251 -10.29 4.87 -5.40
CA SER A 251 -11.61 4.24 -5.27
C SER A 251 -11.90 3.24 -6.37
N GLY A 252 -12.35 3.68 -7.52
CA GLY A 252 -12.75 2.82 -8.61
C GLY A 252 -13.00 3.58 -9.92
N PRO A 253 -13.22 2.86 -11.01
CA PRO A 253 -13.28 3.43 -12.34
C PRO A 253 -14.46 4.41 -12.52
N GLY A 254 -14.25 5.44 -13.36
CA GLY A 254 -15.31 6.32 -13.85
C GLY A 254 -15.95 7.24 -12.81
N VAL A 255 -15.30 7.43 -11.65
CA VAL A 255 -15.83 8.27 -10.56
C VAL A 255 -15.69 9.74 -10.85
N LEU A 256 -14.71 10.14 -11.67
CA LEU A 256 -14.51 11.52 -12.12
C LEU A 256 -14.91 11.65 -13.58
N GLN A 257 -15.63 12.72 -13.92
CA GLN A 257 -16.04 13.03 -15.30
C GLN A 257 -15.36 14.31 -15.78
N LEU A 258 -15.23 14.50 -17.09
CA LEU A 258 -14.62 15.70 -17.67
C LEU A 258 -15.30 16.99 -17.21
N GLU A 259 -16.63 16.98 -17.10
CA GLU A 259 -17.41 18.13 -16.63
C GLU A 259 -17.06 18.49 -15.17
N ASP A 260 -16.73 17.50 -14.35
CA ASP A 260 -16.35 17.72 -12.96
C ASP A 260 -14.98 18.40 -12.84
N VAL A 261 -14.07 18.12 -13.78
CA VAL A 261 -12.76 18.77 -13.85
C VAL A 261 -12.89 20.28 -14.09
N SER A 262 -13.91 20.71 -14.82
CA SER A 262 -14.20 22.13 -15.07
C SER A 262 -14.51 22.92 -13.79
N LEU A 263 -14.91 22.25 -12.70
CA LEU A 263 -15.17 22.87 -11.40
C LEU A 263 -13.89 23.17 -10.61
N MET A 264 -12.77 22.56 -11.00
CA MET A 264 -11.49 22.71 -10.34
C MET A 264 -10.82 24.06 -10.64
N ASN A 265 -9.80 24.40 -9.88
CA ASN A 265 -8.98 25.58 -10.12
C ASN A 265 -8.18 25.43 -11.43
N LYS A 266 -7.67 26.59 -11.92
CA LYS A 266 -6.69 26.60 -13.03
C LYS A 266 -5.50 25.71 -12.70
N LYS A 267 -4.99 25.01 -13.74
CA LYS A 267 -3.88 24.09 -13.66
C LYS A 267 -4.16 22.94 -12.65
N PRO A 268 -5.23 22.17 -12.86
CA PRO A 268 -5.56 21.09 -11.95
C PRO A 268 -4.53 19.96 -12.03
N ILE A 269 -4.35 19.27 -10.89
CA ILE A 269 -3.55 18.07 -10.76
C ILE A 269 -4.52 16.91 -10.54
N ILE A 270 -4.40 15.84 -11.34
CA ILE A 270 -5.22 14.63 -11.21
C ILE A 270 -4.32 13.41 -11.05
N PHE A 271 -4.50 12.68 -9.95
CA PHE A 271 -3.94 11.36 -9.71
C PHE A 271 -5.09 10.34 -9.69
N ALA A 272 -5.29 9.63 -10.79
CA ALA A 272 -6.33 8.60 -10.94
C ALA A 272 -5.70 7.23 -10.73
N MET A 273 -5.73 6.76 -9.48
CA MET A 273 -4.93 5.64 -9.00
C MET A 273 -5.63 4.29 -9.04
N ALA A 274 -6.93 4.23 -9.35
CA ALA A 274 -7.67 2.98 -9.41
C ALA A 274 -7.10 2.03 -10.48
N ASN A 275 -7.10 0.73 -10.18
CA ASN A 275 -6.64 -0.35 -11.06
C ASN A 275 -7.71 -1.45 -11.15
N PRO A 276 -7.89 -2.10 -12.33
CA PRO A 276 -7.15 -1.87 -13.59
C PRO A 276 -7.56 -0.61 -14.35
N ASP A 277 -8.76 -0.08 -14.12
CA ASP A 277 -9.30 1.08 -14.80
C ASP A 277 -9.29 2.30 -13.87
N PRO A 278 -8.76 3.47 -14.33
CA PRO A 278 -8.65 4.67 -13.49
C PRO A 278 -10.00 5.36 -13.27
N GLU A 279 -10.06 6.29 -12.32
CA GLU A 279 -11.23 7.11 -12.04
C GLU A 279 -11.64 7.99 -13.23
N ILE A 280 -10.69 8.38 -14.06
CA ILE A 280 -10.85 9.03 -15.37
C ILE A 280 -9.67 8.66 -16.24
N TRP A 281 -9.90 8.45 -17.52
CA TRP A 281 -8.82 8.14 -18.44
C TRP A 281 -8.00 9.38 -18.81
N PRO A 282 -6.66 9.27 -18.96
CA PRO A 282 -5.81 10.40 -19.34
C PRO A 282 -6.24 11.07 -20.65
N GLU A 283 -6.71 10.29 -21.62
CA GLU A 283 -7.18 10.77 -22.93
C GLU A 283 -8.42 11.67 -22.82
N GLU A 284 -9.27 11.46 -21.81
CA GLU A 284 -10.49 12.26 -21.59
C GLU A 284 -10.18 13.66 -21.07
N VAL A 285 -9.01 13.86 -20.47
CA VAL A 285 -8.59 15.13 -19.83
C VAL A 285 -7.38 15.77 -20.49
N GLU A 286 -6.95 15.26 -21.64
CA GLU A 286 -5.83 15.80 -22.40
C GLU A 286 -6.08 17.26 -22.77
N GLY A 287 -5.07 18.12 -22.50
CA GLY A 287 -5.18 19.57 -22.74
C GLY A 287 -6.02 20.35 -21.73
N VAL A 288 -6.69 19.69 -20.79
CA VAL A 288 -7.51 20.32 -19.73
C VAL A 288 -6.79 20.33 -18.39
N VAL A 289 -6.01 19.29 -18.11
CA VAL A 289 -5.28 19.10 -16.85
C VAL A 289 -3.80 19.44 -17.03
N GLU A 290 -3.22 20.12 -16.07
CA GLU A 290 -1.78 20.45 -16.14
C GLU A 290 -0.90 19.25 -15.77
N VAL A 291 -1.32 18.44 -14.80
CA VAL A 291 -0.61 17.23 -14.39
C VAL A 291 -1.61 16.08 -14.27
N MET A 292 -1.42 15.06 -15.08
CA MET A 292 -2.15 13.80 -15.02
C MET A 292 -1.21 12.65 -14.66
N ALA A 293 -1.60 11.83 -13.69
CA ALA A 293 -0.90 10.60 -13.31
C ALA A 293 -1.88 9.46 -13.03
N THR A 294 -1.44 8.23 -13.24
CA THR A 294 -2.23 7.02 -12.98
C THR A 294 -1.43 5.99 -12.18
N GLY A 295 -2.12 4.99 -11.62
CA GLY A 295 -1.48 3.82 -11.02
C GLY A 295 -0.93 2.82 -12.05
N ARG A 296 -1.14 3.04 -13.34
CA ARG A 296 -0.80 2.10 -14.41
C ARG A 296 0.61 2.33 -14.93
N SER A 297 1.33 1.23 -15.21
CA SER A 297 2.70 1.27 -15.74
C SER A 297 2.78 1.49 -17.26
N ASP A 298 1.65 1.43 -17.95
CA ASP A 298 1.56 1.67 -19.39
C ASP A 298 1.26 3.13 -19.78
N TYR A 299 1.16 4.02 -18.76
CA TYR A 299 1.00 5.47 -18.95
C TYR A 299 2.22 6.24 -18.42
N PRO A 300 2.51 7.43 -18.98
CA PRO A 300 3.44 8.38 -18.39
C PRO A 300 3.00 8.80 -16.98
N ASN A 301 3.95 9.24 -16.14
CA ASN A 301 3.67 9.65 -14.76
C ASN A 301 2.99 8.55 -13.94
N GLN A 302 3.56 7.37 -13.96
CA GLN A 302 3.11 6.28 -13.11
C GLN A 302 3.29 6.62 -11.64
N VAL A 303 2.22 6.49 -10.85
CA VAL A 303 2.20 6.60 -9.39
C VAL A 303 1.68 5.28 -8.85
N ASN A 304 2.57 4.36 -8.58
CA ASN A 304 2.27 3.00 -8.14
C ASN A 304 3.08 2.65 -6.90
N ASN A 305 2.52 1.84 -6.00
CA ASN A 305 3.11 1.45 -4.72
C ASN A 305 4.01 0.19 -4.81
N ALA A 306 4.33 -0.29 -6.00
CA ALA A 306 5.21 -1.44 -6.20
C ALA A 306 6.68 -1.06 -6.18
#